data_9bdbe4fa2f0aee8ba65afa220d71faf6
#
_entry.id   9bdbe4fa2f0aee8ba65afa220d71faf6
#
_cell.length_a   1.000
_cell.length_b   1.000
_cell.length_c   1.000
_cell.angle_alpha   90.00
_cell.angle_beta   90.00
_cell.angle_gamma   90.00
#
_symmetry.space_group_name_H-M   'P 1'
#
loop_
_entity.id
_entity.type
_entity.pdbx_description
1 polymer ?
#
loop_
_entity_poly.entity_id
_entity_poly.type
_entity_poly.pdbx_seq_one_letter_code
_entity_poly.pdbx_strand_id
1 'polypeptide(L)'
;MDLTYEAKYHQLEEQHWWFASRRDAVYDLIQSLKLPPTAAILEIGCSGGPLMLRLREQGYTDVTGIDVSASAIELAHARGVPHASVMDGAALEFADARFDLVIASDVLEHIEDEAKALREWTRVLRPGGQVMVFVPAHAYLWSEHDVVNHHFRRYSRTGLVEALRRAGLRPKRSSFWNAALFLPTAAMRLTKRLLAGGPATAANGSTGDLHQFAGPLNRLLLGWVRAENFVLRHANLPMGVSVFALAEKPA
;
A
#
# COMPACT_ATOMS: atom_id res chain seq x y z
N MET A 1 14.75 4.75 -2.37
CA MET A 1 14.20 6.03 -1.82
C MET A 1 15.35 6.90 -1.36
N ASP A 2 15.28 8.24 -1.49
CA ASP A 2 16.28 9.15 -0.93
C ASP A 2 16.19 9.17 0.62
N LEU A 3 17.31 9.18 1.35
CA LEU A 3 17.34 9.13 2.82
C LEU A 3 16.57 10.29 3.47
N THR A 4 16.61 11.48 2.85
CA THR A 4 15.90 12.67 3.34
C THR A 4 14.39 12.50 3.20
N TYR A 5 13.96 11.91 2.10
CA TYR A 5 12.55 11.58 1.86
C TYR A 5 12.06 10.52 2.85
N GLU A 6 12.86 9.47 3.06
CA GLU A 6 12.53 8.38 3.98
C GLU A 6 12.37 8.89 5.44
N ALA A 7 13.29 9.71 5.91
CA ALA A 7 13.17 10.32 7.24
C ALA A 7 11.88 11.15 7.39
N LYS A 8 11.52 11.93 6.36
CA LYS A 8 10.27 12.69 6.35
C LYS A 8 9.03 11.79 6.27
N TYR A 9 9.10 10.70 5.51
CA TYR A 9 8.06 9.69 5.42
C TYR A 9 7.75 9.13 6.82
N HIS A 10 8.76 8.67 7.56
CA HIS A 10 8.60 8.12 8.91
C HIS A 10 8.06 9.12 9.94
N GLN A 11 8.37 10.41 9.79
CA GLN A 11 7.77 11.46 10.62
C GLN A 11 6.27 11.66 10.36
N LEU A 12 5.83 11.44 9.13
CA LEU A 12 4.46 11.69 8.69
C LEU A 12 3.57 10.46 8.74
N GLU A 13 4.13 9.25 8.67
CA GLU A 13 3.38 8.00 8.48
C GLU A 13 2.30 7.75 9.53
N GLU A 14 2.47 8.25 10.75
CA GLU A 14 1.48 8.05 11.81
C GLU A 14 0.31 9.02 11.74
N GLN A 15 0.58 10.31 11.46
CA GLN A 15 -0.35 11.40 11.67
C GLN A 15 -0.88 12.03 10.39
N HIS A 16 -0.16 11.84 9.27
CA HIS A 16 -0.61 12.42 8.01
C HIS A 16 -1.88 11.72 7.52
N TRP A 17 -2.87 12.51 7.11
CA TRP A 17 -4.21 12.03 6.71
C TRP A 17 -4.17 10.89 5.69
N TRP A 18 -3.25 10.93 4.71
CA TRP A 18 -3.12 9.91 3.68
C TRP A 18 -2.75 8.55 4.28
N PHE A 19 -1.65 8.48 5.05
CA PHE A 19 -1.16 7.24 5.63
C PHE A 19 -2.14 6.68 6.67
N ALA A 20 -2.68 7.55 7.54
CA ALA A 20 -3.65 7.13 8.54
C ALA A 20 -4.92 6.58 7.89
N SER A 21 -5.49 7.26 6.88
CA SER A 21 -6.69 6.78 6.19
C SER A 21 -6.46 5.54 5.33
N ARG A 22 -5.26 5.38 4.72
CA ARG A 22 -4.86 4.18 3.99
C ARG A 22 -4.77 2.99 4.95
N ARG A 23 -4.09 3.14 6.07
CA ARG A 23 -4.00 2.13 7.11
C ARG A 23 -5.39 1.75 7.66
N ASP A 24 -6.28 2.72 7.84
CA ASP A 24 -7.67 2.46 8.21
C ASP A 24 -8.39 1.61 7.15
N ALA A 25 -8.24 1.94 5.86
CA ALA A 25 -8.86 1.18 4.77
C ALA A 25 -8.35 -0.27 4.71
N VAL A 26 -7.03 -0.46 4.79
CA VAL A 26 -6.41 -1.80 4.82
C VAL A 26 -6.93 -2.58 6.02
N TYR A 27 -6.90 -1.99 7.21
CA TYR A 27 -7.40 -2.62 8.44
C TYR A 27 -8.88 -3.02 8.33
N ASP A 28 -9.74 -2.13 7.84
CA ASP A 28 -11.17 -2.40 7.67
C ASP A 28 -11.44 -3.55 6.68
N LEU A 29 -10.65 -3.63 5.62
CA LEU A 29 -10.73 -4.74 4.67
C LEU A 29 -10.27 -6.06 5.32
N ILE A 30 -9.20 -6.07 6.13
CA ILE A 30 -8.76 -7.25 6.89
C ILE A 30 -9.89 -7.72 7.82
N GLN A 31 -10.55 -6.82 8.54
CA GLN A 31 -11.68 -7.19 9.41
C GLN A 31 -12.83 -7.84 8.64
N SER A 32 -13.06 -7.42 7.38
CA SER A 32 -14.08 -8.02 6.52
C SER A 32 -13.79 -9.47 6.12
N LEU A 33 -12.53 -9.91 6.18
CA LEU A 33 -12.11 -11.29 5.89
C LEU A 33 -12.46 -12.26 7.01
N LYS A 34 -12.74 -11.75 8.21
CA LYS A 34 -13.09 -12.55 9.41
C LYS A 34 -12.06 -13.65 9.72
N LEU A 35 -10.79 -13.32 9.58
CA LEU A 35 -9.70 -14.23 9.90
C LEU A 35 -9.67 -14.53 11.40
N PRO A 36 -9.29 -15.77 11.80
CA PRO A 36 -9.11 -16.09 13.21
C PRO A 36 -7.93 -15.30 13.80
N PRO A 37 -7.90 -15.04 15.12
CA PRO A 37 -6.78 -14.36 15.78
C PRO A 37 -5.41 -15.03 15.56
N THR A 38 -5.41 -16.33 15.29
CA THR A 38 -4.22 -17.14 15.01
C THR A 38 -3.80 -17.13 13.54
N ALA A 39 -4.50 -16.38 12.68
CA ALA A 39 -4.14 -16.28 11.27
C ALA A 39 -2.72 -15.71 11.10
N ALA A 40 -1.94 -16.37 10.26
CA ALA A 40 -0.60 -15.92 9.91
C ALA A 40 -0.67 -14.81 8.86
N ILE A 41 -0.26 -13.60 9.23
CA ILE A 41 -0.34 -12.40 8.39
C ILE A 41 1.07 -11.90 8.08
N LEU A 42 1.35 -11.66 6.79
CA LEU A 42 2.58 -11.02 6.32
C LEU A 42 2.25 -9.63 5.77
N GLU A 43 2.92 -8.61 6.29
CA GLU A 43 2.93 -7.26 5.71
C GLU A 43 4.25 -7.03 4.98
N ILE A 44 4.18 -6.81 3.66
CA ILE A 44 5.32 -6.45 2.81
C ILE A 44 5.34 -4.94 2.67
N GLY A 45 6.50 -4.31 2.94
CA GLY A 45 6.62 -2.85 3.07
C GLY A 45 5.99 -2.35 4.38
N CYS A 46 6.34 -3.00 5.51
CA CYS A 46 5.74 -2.70 6.80
C CYS A 46 6.17 -1.36 7.41
N SER A 47 7.21 -0.71 6.85
CA SER A 47 7.79 0.54 7.36
C SER A 47 8.06 0.45 8.87
N GLY A 48 7.78 1.48 9.65
CA GLY A 48 7.89 1.48 11.12
C GLY A 48 6.83 0.62 11.86
N GLY A 49 6.09 -0.24 11.18
CA GLY A 49 5.18 -1.24 11.74
C GLY A 49 3.82 -0.76 12.27
N PRO A 50 3.27 0.40 11.83
CA PRO A 50 2.05 0.94 12.46
C PRO A 50 0.80 0.08 12.22
N LEU A 51 0.69 -0.64 11.09
CA LEU A 51 -0.42 -1.58 10.86
C LEU A 51 -0.23 -2.85 11.69
N MET A 52 1.00 -3.36 11.79
CA MET A 52 1.32 -4.53 12.62
C MET A 52 0.97 -4.31 14.10
N LEU A 53 1.31 -3.13 14.64
CA LEU A 53 0.91 -2.76 16.02
C LEU A 53 -0.59 -2.82 16.18
N ARG A 54 -1.34 -2.20 15.26
CA ARG A 54 -2.80 -2.19 15.30
C ARG A 54 -3.41 -3.60 15.19
N LEU A 55 -2.85 -4.47 14.35
CA LEU A 55 -3.31 -5.86 14.22
C LEU A 55 -3.07 -6.64 15.53
N ARG A 56 -1.92 -6.47 16.16
CA ARG A 56 -1.61 -7.10 17.45
C ARG A 56 -2.51 -6.60 18.58
N GLU A 57 -2.80 -5.30 18.65
CA GLU A 57 -3.74 -4.71 19.59
C GLU A 57 -5.17 -5.30 19.44
N GLN A 58 -5.53 -5.72 18.24
CA GLN A 58 -6.81 -6.37 17.93
C GLN A 58 -6.78 -7.90 18.13
N GLY A 59 -5.68 -8.43 18.67
CA GLY A 59 -5.58 -9.82 19.08
C GLY A 59 -4.99 -10.77 18.04
N TYR A 60 -4.51 -10.30 16.88
CA TYR A 60 -3.76 -11.17 15.97
C TYR A 60 -2.38 -11.50 16.56
N THR A 61 -2.08 -12.79 16.66
CA THR A 61 -0.89 -13.30 17.38
C THR A 61 0.28 -13.63 16.47
N ASP A 62 0.04 -13.86 15.16
CA ASP A 62 1.06 -14.25 14.18
C ASP A 62 1.11 -13.19 13.05
N VAL A 63 1.70 -12.03 13.35
CA VAL A 63 1.87 -10.92 12.42
C VAL A 63 3.35 -10.71 12.17
N THR A 64 3.79 -10.89 10.93
CA THR A 64 5.17 -10.71 10.46
C THR A 64 5.23 -9.55 9.48
N GLY A 65 6.27 -8.74 9.54
CA GLY A 65 6.51 -7.64 8.60
C GLY A 65 7.87 -7.72 7.95
N ILE A 66 7.97 -7.25 6.73
CA ILE A 66 9.24 -7.05 6.03
C ILE A 66 9.30 -5.68 5.37
N ASP A 67 10.50 -5.13 5.32
CA ASP A 67 10.80 -3.91 4.56
C ASP A 67 12.23 -4.00 4.02
N VAL A 68 12.52 -3.32 2.91
CA VAL A 68 13.90 -3.23 2.38
C VAL A 68 14.75 -2.23 3.14
N SER A 69 14.14 -1.33 3.89
CA SER A 69 14.80 -0.29 4.68
C SER A 69 15.19 -0.80 6.06
N ALA A 70 16.50 -0.81 6.35
CA ALA A 70 17.00 -1.13 7.68
C ALA A 70 16.53 -0.11 8.73
N SER A 71 16.49 1.18 8.38
CA SER A 71 16.03 2.24 9.30
C SER A 71 14.53 2.11 9.64
N ALA A 72 13.70 1.67 8.68
CA ALA A 72 12.30 1.35 8.93
C ALA A 72 12.15 0.18 9.93
N ILE A 73 12.94 -0.86 9.76
CA ILE A 73 12.92 -2.03 10.67
C ILE A 73 13.44 -1.67 12.06
N GLU A 74 14.50 -0.87 12.17
CA GLU A 74 14.96 -0.35 13.46
C GLU A 74 13.86 0.45 14.18
N LEU A 75 13.15 1.30 13.45
CA LEU A 75 12.01 2.05 13.96
C LEU A 75 10.86 1.11 14.41
N ALA A 76 10.55 0.08 13.63
CA ALA A 76 9.54 -0.92 14.00
C ALA A 76 9.92 -1.63 15.30
N HIS A 77 11.18 -2.06 15.44
CA HIS A 77 11.67 -2.66 16.69
C HIS A 77 11.56 -1.71 17.87
N ALA A 78 11.98 -0.44 17.69
CA ALA A 78 11.88 0.58 18.75
C ALA A 78 10.43 0.83 19.19
N ARG A 79 9.44 0.62 18.30
CA ARG A 79 8.00 0.69 18.58
C ARG A 79 7.41 -0.60 19.16
N GLY A 80 8.20 -1.63 19.39
CA GLY A 80 7.76 -2.91 19.97
C GLY A 80 7.18 -3.89 18.95
N VAL A 81 7.63 -3.85 17.70
CA VAL A 81 7.28 -4.82 16.63
C VAL A 81 8.49 -5.75 16.38
N PRO A 82 8.68 -6.81 17.18
CA PRO A 82 9.88 -7.66 17.11
C PRO A 82 9.91 -8.57 15.86
N HIS A 83 8.78 -8.82 15.23
CA HIS A 83 8.67 -9.70 14.06
C HIS A 83 8.72 -8.93 12.73
N ALA A 84 9.45 -7.82 12.71
CA ALA A 84 9.80 -7.10 11.48
C ALA A 84 11.25 -7.43 11.11
N SER A 85 11.54 -7.62 9.81
CA SER A 85 12.89 -7.93 9.31
C SER A 85 13.17 -7.27 7.97
N VAL A 86 14.47 -6.99 7.73
CA VAL A 86 14.92 -6.49 6.42
C VAL A 86 14.85 -7.61 5.41
N MET A 87 14.06 -7.44 4.36
CA MET A 87 13.90 -8.45 3.31
C MET A 87 13.34 -7.84 2.02
N ASP A 88 13.75 -8.38 0.88
CA ASP A 88 13.20 -8.01 -0.43
C ASP A 88 11.85 -8.70 -0.65
N GLY A 89 10.80 -7.91 -0.91
CA GLY A 89 9.45 -8.42 -1.24
C GLY A 89 9.38 -9.28 -2.52
N ALA A 90 10.40 -9.23 -3.38
CA ALA A 90 10.51 -10.06 -4.57
C ALA A 90 11.38 -11.34 -4.37
N ALA A 91 11.90 -11.55 -3.15
CA ALA A 91 12.74 -12.71 -2.80
C ALA A 91 12.50 -13.10 -1.33
N LEU A 92 11.35 -13.73 -1.06
CA LEU A 92 10.91 -14.03 0.30
C LEU A 92 11.63 -15.28 0.87
N GLU A 93 12.24 -15.12 2.05
CA GLU A 93 12.93 -16.21 2.76
C GLU A 93 11.99 -17.03 3.66
N PHE A 94 10.70 -17.07 3.32
CA PHE A 94 9.70 -17.86 4.03
C PHE A 94 9.41 -19.17 3.31
N ALA A 95 9.02 -20.18 4.07
CA ALA A 95 8.55 -21.45 3.54
C ALA A 95 7.27 -21.28 2.68
N ASP A 96 7.04 -22.20 1.78
CA ASP A 96 5.79 -22.29 1.03
C ASP A 96 4.59 -22.48 1.96
N ALA A 97 3.45 -21.94 1.58
CA ALA A 97 2.19 -22.10 2.31
C ALA A 97 2.26 -21.74 3.81
N ARG A 98 2.95 -20.64 4.14
CA ARG A 98 3.14 -20.17 5.53
C ARG A 98 2.02 -19.24 6.00
N PHE A 99 1.46 -18.39 5.13
CA PHE A 99 0.60 -17.28 5.50
C PHE A 99 -0.85 -17.47 5.03
N ASP A 100 -1.79 -16.99 5.85
CA ASP A 100 -3.21 -16.93 5.51
C ASP A 100 -3.55 -15.62 4.78
N LEU A 101 -2.78 -14.56 5.06
CA LEU A 101 -2.92 -13.26 4.40
C LEU A 101 -1.55 -12.64 4.11
N VAL A 102 -1.35 -12.16 2.90
CA VAL A 102 -0.24 -11.29 2.50
C VAL A 102 -0.81 -9.91 2.17
N ILE A 103 -0.21 -8.86 2.72
CA ILE A 103 -0.60 -7.46 2.51
C ILE A 103 0.58 -6.74 1.88
N ALA A 104 0.33 -6.01 0.79
CA ALA A 104 1.29 -5.11 0.17
C ALA A 104 0.58 -3.80 -0.21
N SER A 105 0.84 -2.76 0.55
CA SER A 105 0.24 -1.44 0.33
C SER A 105 1.29 -0.44 -0.10
N ASP A 106 1.17 0.03 -1.34
CA ASP A 106 2.11 0.94 -1.98
C ASP A 106 3.55 0.35 -2.03
N VAL A 107 3.66 -0.90 -2.53
CA VAL A 107 4.91 -1.67 -2.65
C VAL A 107 5.16 -2.16 -4.08
N LEU A 108 4.15 -2.76 -4.72
CA LEU A 108 4.32 -3.46 -6.00
C LEU A 108 4.81 -2.54 -7.14
N GLU A 109 4.47 -1.25 -7.08
CA GLU A 109 4.94 -0.23 -8.01
C GLU A 109 6.45 0.05 -7.92
N HIS A 110 7.07 -0.29 -6.78
CA HIS A 110 8.52 -0.14 -6.55
C HIS A 110 9.32 -1.38 -6.97
N ILE A 111 8.67 -2.47 -7.35
CA ILE A 111 9.34 -3.70 -7.78
C ILE A 111 9.37 -3.78 -9.30
N GLU A 112 10.58 -3.84 -9.88
CA GLU A 112 10.75 -3.87 -11.33
C GLU A 112 10.13 -5.15 -11.94
N ASP A 113 10.45 -6.34 -11.41
CA ASP A 113 9.84 -7.62 -11.78
C ASP A 113 8.63 -7.93 -10.90
N GLU A 114 7.48 -7.29 -11.24
CA GLU A 114 6.22 -7.53 -10.53
C GLU A 114 5.76 -8.99 -10.60
N ALA A 115 6.07 -9.66 -11.70
CA ALA A 115 5.65 -11.05 -11.89
C ALA A 115 6.41 -11.99 -10.93
N LYS A 116 7.70 -11.72 -10.68
CA LYS A 116 8.50 -12.44 -9.69
C LYS A 116 7.93 -12.21 -8.29
N ALA A 117 7.69 -10.95 -7.91
CA ALA A 117 7.12 -10.61 -6.60
C ALA A 117 5.77 -11.31 -6.37
N LEU A 118 4.85 -11.21 -7.31
CA LEU A 118 3.54 -11.84 -7.20
C LEU A 118 3.60 -13.38 -7.14
N ARG A 119 4.57 -14.02 -7.82
CA ARG A 119 4.81 -15.48 -7.67
C ARG A 119 5.30 -15.82 -6.27
N GLU A 120 6.22 -15.03 -5.69
CA GLU A 120 6.70 -15.21 -4.31
C GLU A 120 5.57 -15.04 -3.29
N TRP A 121 4.74 -14.01 -3.46
CA TRP A 121 3.59 -13.78 -2.60
C TRP A 121 2.58 -14.94 -2.69
N THR A 122 2.36 -15.46 -3.90
CA THR A 122 1.51 -16.65 -4.13
C THR A 122 2.14 -17.89 -3.52
N ARG A 123 3.47 -18.08 -3.60
CA ARG A 123 4.18 -19.24 -3.05
C ARG A 123 3.99 -19.35 -1.55
N VAL A 124 4.20 -18.24 -0.84
CA VAL A 124 4.12 -18.22 0.63
C VAL A 124 2.70 -18.26 1.18
N LEU A 125 1.67 -17.97 0.36
CA LEU A 125 0.27 -18.14 0.74
C LEU A 125 -0.09 -19.62 0.85
N ARG A 126 -0.88 -19.96 1.88
CA ARG A 126 -1.58 -21.24 1.99
C ARG A 126 -2.60 -21.40 0.87
N PRO A 127 -2.97 -22.64 0.47
CA PRO A 127 -4.20 -22.85 -0.30
C PRO A 127 -5.40 -22.20 0.43
N GLY A 128 -6.20 -21.40 -0.29
CA GLY A 128 -7.27 -20.60 0.31
C GLY A 128 -6.81 -19.28 0.97
N GLY A 129 -5.50 -19.08 1.14
CA GLY A 129 -4.94 -17.82 1.63
C GLY A 129 -5.13 -16.68 0.65
N GLN A 130 -5.06 -15.44 1.13
CA GLN A 130 -5.41 -14.26 0.34
C GLN A 130 -4.25 -13.26 0.26
N VAL A 131 -4.19 -12.53 -0.84
CA VAL A 131 -3.33 -11.36 -0.99
C VAL A 131 -4.17 -10.10 -1.13
N MET A 132 -3.77 -9.05 -0.44
CA MET A 132 -4.34 -7.71 -0.53
C MET A 132 -3.28 -6.75 -1.04
N VAL A 133 -3.51 -6.15 -2.19
CA VAL A 133 -2.57 -5.23 -2.83
C VAL A 133 -3.22 -3.87 -3.04
N PHE A 134 -2.57 -2.81 -2.59
CA PHE A 134 -2.87 -1.42 -2.94
C PHE A 134 -1.73 -0.85 -3.77
N VAL A 135 -2.06 -0.11 -4.83
CA VAL A 135 -1.09 0.51 -5.74
C VAL A 135 -1.63 1.83 -6.29
N PRO A 136 -0.78 2.76 -6.73
CA PRO A 136 -1.22 4.00 -7.38
C PRO A 136 -1.94 3.70 -8.70
N ALA A 137 -3.09 4.35 -8.89
CA ALA A 137 -3.92 4.17 -10.07
C ALA A 137 -3.54 5.13 -11.20
N HIS A 138 -3.91 4.73 -12.44
CA HIS A 138 -3.92 5.53 -13.65
C HIS A 138 -2.55 6.07 -14.11
N ALA A 139 -2.00 5.49 -15.16
CA ALA A 139 -0.73 5.90 -15.75
C ALA A 139 -0.70 7.39 -16.16
N TYR A 140 -1.85 7.97 -16.54
CA TYR A 140 -1.94 9.38 -16.89
C TYR A 140 -1.80 10.34 -15.70
N LEU A 141 -1.90 9.82 -14.46
CA LEU A 141 -1.61 10.58 -13.23
C LEU A 141 -0.13 10.53 -12.82
N TRP A 142 0.75 10.01 -13.67
CA TRP A 142 2.19 10.03 -13.41
C TRP A 142 2.67 11.44 -13.12
N SER A 143 3.46 11.62 -12.07
CA SER A 143 3.89 12.93 -11.58
C SER A 143 5.29 12.87 -10.99
N GLU A 144 5.80 14.01 -10.54
CA GLU A 144 7.06 14.13 -9.80
C GLU A 144 7.11 13.20 -8.57
N HIS A 145 5.98 12.99 -7.90
CA HIS A 145 5.87 12.04 -6.79
C HIS A 145 6.30 10.62 -7.17
N ASP A 146 5.91 10.14 -8.35
CA ASP A 146 6.29 8.81 -8.83
C ASP A 146 7.79 8.72 -9.11
N VAL A 147 8.38 9.79 -9.65
CA VAL A 147 9.81 9.85 -9.95
C VAL A 147 10.64 9.84 -8.66
N VAL A 148 10.29 10.68 -7.67
CA VAL A 148 10.98 10.77 -6.37
C VAL A 148 10.91 9.45 -5.60
N ASN A 149 9.77 8.75 -5.70
CA ASN A 149 9.58 7.46 -5.06
C ASN A 149 10.14 6.28 -5.86
N HIS A 150 10.77 6.52 -7.02
CA HIS A 150 11.29 5.46 -7.89
C HIS A 150 10.23 4.43 -8.28
N HIS A 151 8.99 4.89 -8.57
CA HIS A 151 7.97 4.01 -9.10
C HIS A 151 8.36 3.53 -10.50
N PHE A 152 8.12 2.27 -10.79
CA PHE A 152 8.25 1.74 -12.16
C PHE A 152 6.95 1.93 -12.95
N ARG A 153 5.79 1.95 -12.25
CA ARG A 153 4.47 1.97 -12.93
C ARG A 153 3.34 2.45 -12.03
N ARG A 154 2.23 2.76 -12.69
CA ARG A 154 0.90 2.93 -12.11
C ARG A 154 -0.05 1.95 -12.77
N TYR A 155 -1.11 1.56 -12.09
CA TYR A 155 -1.99 0.48 -12.50
C TYR A 155 -3.36 0.97 -12.97
N SER A 156 -3.93 0.30 -13.98
CA SER A 156 -5.37 0.27 -14.15
C SER A 156 -5.95 -0.84 -13.26
N ARG A 157 -7.24 -0.73 -12.93
CA ARG A 157 -7.91 -1.79 -12.15
C ARG A 157 -7.85 -3.15 -12.89
N THR A 158 -8.06 -3.14 -14.18
CA THR A 158 -7.97 -4.35 -15.02
C THR A 158 -6.54 -4.89 -15.09
N GLY A 159 -5.53 -4.01 -15.19
CA GLY A 159 -4.12 -4.39 -15.21
C GLY A 159 -3.68 -5.08 -13.93
N LEU A 160 -4.06 -4.54 -12.74
CA LEU A 160 -3.76 -5.17 -11.46
C LEU A 160 -4.43 -6.54 -11.34
N VAL A 161 -5.72 -6.64 -11.68
CA VAL A 161 -6.47 -7.90 -11.66
C VAL A 161 -5.83 -8.94 -12.56
N GLU A 162 -5.37 -8.55 -13.74
CA GLU A 162 -4.72 -9.46 -14.69
C GLU A 162 -3.33 -9.90 -14.22
N ALA A 163 -2.55 -9.01 -13.60
CA ALA A 163 -1.26 -9.37 -12.99
C ALA A 163 -1.45 -10.45 -11.90
N LEU A 164 -2.44 -10.29 -11.03
CA LEU A 164 -2.78 -11.30 -10.02
C LEU A 164 -3.22 -12.64 -10.62
N ARG A 165 -4.03 -12.62 -11.69
CA ARG A 165 -4.42 -13.85 -12.40
C ARG A 165 -3.22 -14.58 -13.00
N ARG A 166 -2.30 -13.84 -13.63
CA ARG A 166 -1.07 -14.45 -14.21
C ARG A 166 -0.17 -15.07 -13.13
N ALA A 167 -0.24 -14.59 -11.90
CA ALA A 167 0.44 -15.19 -10.75
C ALA A 167 -0.29 -16.41 -10.15
N GLY A 168 -1.39 -16.88 -10.75
CA GLY A 168 -2.16 -18.04 -10.28
C GLY A 168 -3.20 -17.69 -9.19
N LEU A 169 -3.45 -16.43 -8.92
CA LEU A 169 -4.40 -15.99 -7.92
C LEU A 169 -5.79 -15.77 -8.55
N ARG A 170 -6.85 -15.98 -7.78
CA ARG A 170 -8.24 -15.73 -8.16
C ARG A 170 -8.73 -14.42 -7.55
N PRO A 171 -8.87 -13.32 -8.32
CA PRO A 171 -9.38 -12.06 -7.82
C PRO A 171 -10.81 -12.22 -7.25
N LYS A 172 -11.00 -11.75 -6.03
CA LYS A 172 -12.28 -11.76 -5.31
C LYS A 172 -12.95 -10.40 -5.33
N ARG A 173 -12.15 -9.34 -5.16
CA ARG A 173 -12.63 -7.99 -5.13
C ARG A 173 -11.58 -7.03 -5.69
N SER A 174 -11.99 -6.01 -6.40
CA SER A 174 -11.14 -4.88 -6.76
C SER A 174 -11.96 -3.60 -6.77
N SER A 175 -11.36 -2.51 -6.29
CA SER A 175 -12.00 -1.20 -6.23
C SER A 175 -10.94 -0.11 -6.33
N PHE A 176 -11.38 1.09 -6.68
CA PHE A 176 -10.53 2.26 -6.45
C PHE A 176 -10.62 2.69 -4.97
N TRP A 177 -9.69 3.54 -4.56
CA TRP A 177 -9.61 4.16 -3.25
C TRP A 177 -9.23 5.63 -3.40
N ASN A 178 -9.72 6.47 -2.48
CA ASN A 178 -9.59 7.91 -2.47
C ASN A 178 -10.21 8.54 -3.73
N ALA A 179 -11.50 8.27 -3.91
CA ALA A 179 -12.30 8.78 -5.03
C ALA A 179 -12.55 10.29 -4.89
N ALA A 180 -12.72 10.76 -3.66
CA ALA A 180 -13.03 12.16 -3.36
C ALA A 180 -11.94 13.12 -3.86
N LEU A 181 -10.67 12.72 -3.73
CA LEU A 181 -9.54 13.52 -4.19
C LEU A 181 -9.10 13.20 -5.63
N PHE A 182 -9.79 12.31 -6.31
CA PHE A 182 -9.44 11.94 -7.68
C PHE A 182 -9.50 13.12 -8.65
N LEU A 183 -10.65 13.80 -8.71
CA LEU A 183 -10.83 14.92 -9.64
C LEU A 183 -9.86 16.09 -9.38
N PRO A 184 -9.71 16.61 -8.14
CA PRO A 184 -8.75 17.68 -7.88
C PRO A 184 -7.30 17.24 -8.14
N THR A 185 -6.92 16.01 -7.81
CA THR A 185 -5.58 15.49 -8.08
C THR A 185 -5.36 15.35 -9.59
N ALA A 186 -6.32 14.82 -10.33
CA ALA A 186 -6.24 14.69 -11.77
C ALA A 186 -6.13 16.05 -12.45
N ALA A 187 -6.97 17.02 -12.07
CA ALA A 187 -6.92 18.37 -12.60
C ALA A 187 -5.55 19.02 -12.34
N MET A 188 -5.06 18.97 -11.10
CA MET A 188 -3.76 19.53 -10.73
C MET A 188 -2.61 18.90 -11.55
N ARG A 189 -2.55 17.56 -11.63
CA ARG A 189 -1.46 16.85 -12.33
C ARG A 189 -1.50 17.06 -13.84
N LEU A 190 -2.68 17.01 -14.45
CA LEU A 190 -2.85 17.27 -15.88
C LEU A 190 -2.51 18.72 -16.25
N THR A 191 -2.93 19.70 -15.44
CA THR A 191 -2.58 21.11 -15.63
C THR A 191 -1.06 21.32 -15.52
N LYS A 192 -0.41 20.77 -14.48
CA LYS A 192 1.06 20.83 -14.33
C LYS A 192 1.76 20.23 -15.57
N ARG A 193 1.29 19.08 -16.06
CA ARG A 193 1.87 18.43 -17.25
C ARG A 193 1.71 19.26 -18.51
N LEU A 194 0.56 19.89 -18.71
CA LEU A 194 0.32 20.78 -19.86
C LEU A 194 1.21 22.03 -19.81
N LEU A 195 1.38 22.62 -18.63
CA LEU A 195 2.22 23.82 -18.44
C LEU A 195 3.72 23.50 -18.52
N ALA A 196 4.15 22.33 -18.08
CA ALA A 196 5.56 21.93 -18.11
C ALA A 196 6.05 21.49 -19.50
N GLY A 197 5.15 21.21 -20.44
CA GLY A 197 5.48 20.83 -21.83
C GLY A 197 6.25 19.52 -22.00
N GLY A 198 6.28 18.65 -20.96
CA GLY A 198 7.06 17.40 -20.99
C GLY A 198 6.70 16.39 -19.88
N PRO A 199 7.40 15.24 -19.87
CA PRO A 199 7.23 14.25 -18.81
C PRO A 199 7.64 14.85 -17.45
N ALA A 200 7.03 14.34 -16.37
CA ALA A 200 7.36 14.76 -15.02
C ALA A 200 8.83 14.42 -14.69
N THR A 201 9.57 15.42 -14.26
CA THR A 201 10.94 15.28 -13.75
C THR A 201 10.97 15.72 -12.30
N ALA A 202 11.80 15.07 -11.48
CA ALA A 202 12.00 15.50 -10.11
C ALA A 202 12.99 16.66 -10.06
N ALA A 203 12.64 17.72 -9.37
CA ALA A 203 13.60 18.76 -9.00
C ALA A 203 14.50 18.24 -7.87
N ASN A 204 15.76 18.67 -7.82
CA ASN A 204 16.68 18.34 -6.74
C ASN A 204 16.07 18.76 -5.37
N GLY A 205 15.96 17.80 -4.44
CA GLY A 205 15.39 18.03 -3.12
C GLY A 205 13.86 18.04 -3.06
N SER A 206 13.18 17.65 -4.14
CA SER A 206 11.72 17.50 -4.11
C SER A 206 11.29 16.38 -3.16
N THR A 207 10.24 16.66 -2.38
CA THR A 207 9.61 15.67 -1.51
C THR A 207 8.29 15.13 -2.10
N GLY A 208 8.10 15.31 -3.41
CA GLY A 208 6.87 14.88 -4.10
C GLY A 208 5.61 15.49 -3.48
N ASP A 209 4.60 14.65 -3.27
CA ASP A 209 3.31 15.09 -2.69
C ASP A 209 3.31 15.05 -1.12
N LEU A 210 4.46 14.80 -0.46
CA LEU A 210 4.56 14.79 1.00
C LEU A 210 4.57 16.20 1.58
N HIS A 211 3.39 16.78 1.72
CA HIS A 211 3.20 18.07 2.35
C HIS A 211 2.57 17.92 3.74
N GLN A 212 3.20 18.51 4.74
CA GLN A 212 2.59 18.60 6.07
C GLN A 212 1.48 19.67 6.04
N PHE A 213 0.26 19.24 6.24
CA PHE A 213 -0.88 20.14 6.32
C PHE A 213 -1.08 20.68 7.74
N ALA A 214 -1.61 21.89 7.87
CA ALA A 214 -2.05 22.42 9.16
C ALA A 214 -3.06 21.46 9.81
N GLY A 215 -3.00 21.33 11.15
CA GLY A 215 -3.78 20.35 11.90
C GLY A 215 -5.29 20.32 11.58
N PRO A 216 -6.00 21.46 11.42
CA PRO A 216 -7.41 21.46 11.02
C PRO A 216 -7.66 20.85 9.64
N LEU A 217 -6.86 21.22 8.65
CA LEU A 217 -6.99 20.68 7.28
C LEU A 217 -6.65 19.17 7.23
N ASN A 218 -5.61 18.75 7.94
CA ASN A 218 -5.25 17.35 8.04
C ASN A 218 -6.40 16.51 8.64
N ARG A 219 -7.06 17.03 9.71
CA ARG A 219 -8.23 16.38 10.31
C ARG A 219 -9.45 16.33 9.38
N LEU A 220 -9.69 17.40 8.63
CA LEU A 220 -10.78 17.46 7.66
C LEU A 220 -10.60 16.40 6.54
N LEU A 221 -9.39 16.35 5.94
CA LEU A 221 -9.05 15.37 4.90
C LEU A 221 -9.13 13.94 5.43
N LEU A 222 -8.61 13.70 6.65
CA LEU A 222 -8.70 12.40 7.30
C LEU A 222 -10.16 11.98 7.53
N GLY A 223 -10.99 12.87 8.07
CA GLY A 223 -12.42 12.61 8.28
C GLY A 223 -13.16 12.30 7.00
N TRP A 224 -12.86 13.04 5.93
CA TRP A 224 -13.45 12.83 4.62
C TRP A 224 -13.11 11.44 4.06
N VAL A 225 -11.82 11.07 4.03
CA VAL A 225 -11.42 9.77 3.48
C VAL A 225 -11.88 8.61 4.39
N ARG A 226 -12.00 8.81 5.71
CA ARG A 226 -12.64 7.83 6.60
C ARG A 226 -14.11 7.60 6.29
N ALA A 227 -14.86 8.65 5.93
CA ALA A 227 -16.23 8.49 5.46
C ALA A 227 -16.29 7.69 4.15
N GLU A 228 -15.35 7.92 3.24
CA GLU A 228 -15.19 7.11 2.02
C GLU A 228 -14.84 5.64 2.35
N ASN A 229 -13.94 5.41 3.31
CA ASN A 229 -13.60 4.06 3.77
C ASN A 229 -14.83 3.31 4.31
N PHE A 230 -15.74 4.02 5.01
CA PHE A 230 -17.00 3.42 5.44
C PHE A 230 -17.85 2.95 4.24
N VAL A 231 -17.96 3.77 3.18
CA VAL A 231 -18.64 3.35 1.95
C VAL A 231 -17.92 2.17 1.31
N LEU A 232 -16.58 2.20 1.28
CA LEU A 232 -15.76 1.15 0.69
C LEU A 232 -15.96 -0.22 1.36
N ARG A 233 -16.32 -0.28 2.63
CA ARG A 233 -16.65 -1.55 3.31
C ARG A 233 -17.80 -2.29 2.61
N HIS A 234 -18.75 -1.57 2.02
CA HIS A 234 -19.99 -2.11 1.50
C HIS A 234 -20.09 -2.05 -0.04
N ALA A 235 -19.38 -1.15 -0.69
CA ALA A 235 -19.44 -0.92 -2.12
C ALA A 235 -18.07 -0.71 -2.75
N ASN A 236 -17.95 -0.94 -4.06
CA ASN A 236 -16.76 -0.61 -4.81
C ASN A 236 -16.88 0.80 -5.37
N LEU A 237 -15.78 1.55 -5.31
CA LEU A 237 -15.69 2.89 -5.85
C LEU A 237 -15.34 2.84 -7.35
N PRO A 238 -15.99 3.65 -8.20
CA PRO A 238 -15.79 3.61 -9.65
C PRO A 238 -14.51 4.29 -10.11
N MET A 239 -13.93 5.17 -9.28
CA MET A 239 -12.72 5.94 -9.56
C MET A 239 -11.93 6.20 -8.27
N GLY A 240 -10.67 6.61 -8.38
CA GLY A 240 -9.84 6.96 -7.24
C GLY A 240 -8.37 7.13 -7.65
N VAL A 241 -7.55 7.68 -6.78
CA VAL A 241 -6.11 7.90 -7.03
C VAL A 241 -5.26 6.66 -6.81
N SER A 242 -5.80 5.68 -6.10
CA SER A 242 -5.22 4.34 -5.94
C SER A 242 -6.23 3.27 -6.32
N VAL A 243 -5.75 2.08 -6.59
CA VAL A 243 -6.56 0.88 -6.83
C VAL A 243 -6.10 -0.21 -5.87
N PHE A 244 -7.06 -0.99 -5.36
CA PHE A 244 -6.72 -2.20 -4.63
C PHE A 244 -7.37 -3.44 -5.25
N ALA A 245 -6.77 -4.57 -4.97
CA ALA A 245 -7.34 -5.86 -5.26
C ALA A 245 -7.13 -6.84 -4.10
N LEU A 246 -8.12 -7.65 -3.84
CA LEU A 246 -8.09 -8.82 -2.99
C LEU A 246 -8.20 -10.05 -3.88
N ALA A 247 -7.26 -10.98 -3.75
CA ALA A 247 -7.25 -12.22 -4.51
C ALA A 247 -6.90 -13.40 -3.60
N GLU A 248 -7.33 -14.58 -3.98
CA GLU A 248 -7.19 -15.84 -3.22
C GLU A 248 -6.31 -16.81 -3.99
N LYS A 249 -5.42 -17.51 -3.30
CA LYS A 249 -4.73 -18.67 -3.84
C LYS A 249 -5.72 -19.85 -3.91
N PRO A 250 -6.01 -20.40 -5.08
CA PRO A 250 -6.85 -21.60 -5.20
C PRO A 250 -6.36 -22.74 -4.30
N ALA A 251 -7.31 -23.60 -3.87
CA ALA A 251 -7.01 -24.82 -3.12
C ALA A 251 -6.28 -25.84 -3.95
#